data_d8f1108f3a8e49daa1a9700c8bc9cfcd
#
_entry.id   d8f1108f3a8e49daa1a9700c8bc9cfcd
#
_cell.length_a   1.000
_cell.length_b   1.000
_cell.length_c   1.000
_cell.angle_alpha   90.00
_cell.angle_beta   90.00
_cell.angle_gamma   90.00
#
_symmetry.space_group_name_H-M   'P 1'
#
loop_
_entity.id
_entity.type
_entity.pdbx_description
1 polymer ?
#
loop_
_entity_poly.entity_id
_entity_poly.type
_entity_poly.pdbx_seq_one_letter_code
_entity_poly.pdbx_strand_id
1 'polypeptide(L)'
;IAPLAGEALKRGILVGAICNAVSFMAANGLLNSVRHTGNTVEMLKQWGGANYTGDALYEERQAVRDGNVVTANGTGYLEFTRECLLALKADTPDRIEASYKFNKYGFCRQ
;
A
#
# COMPACT_ATOMS: atom_id res chain seq x y z
N ILE A 1 -6.71 16.30 5.08
CA ILE A 1 -6.30 14.88 5.14
C ILE A 1 -4.82 14.71 4.78
N ALA A 2 -4.34 15.39 3.73
CA ALA A 2 -2.92 15.26 3.35
C ALA A 2 -1.97 15.69 4.47
N PRO A 3 -2.19 16.83 5.17
CA PRO A 3 -1.34 17.18 6.31
C PRO A 3 -1.37 16.13 7.42
N LEU A 4 -2.53 15.49 7.65
CA LEU A 4 -2.67 14.45 8.66
C LEU A 4 -1.85 13.21 8.28
N ALA A 5 -1.91 12.79 7.01
CA ALA A 5 -1.14 11.65 6.53
C ALA A 5 0.37 11.91 6.64
N GLY A 6 0.83 13.10 6.25
CA GLY A 6 2.22 13.48 6.36
C GLY A 6 2.70 13.50 7.80
N GLU A 7 1.88 14.01 8.73
CA GLU A 7 2.21 14.01 10.14
C GLU A 7 2.28 12.61 10.72
N ALA A 8 1.34 11.72 10.30
CA ALA A 8 1.37 10.33 10.71
C ALA A 8 2.67 9.65 10.30
N LEU A 9 3.12 9.87 9.07
CA LEU A 9 4.39 9.31 8.59
C LEU A 9 5.57 9.82 9.40
N LYS A 10 5.60 11.10 9.74
CA LYS A 10 6.67 11.68 10.57
C LYS A 10 6.71 11.04 11.95
N ARG A 11 5.57 10.63 12.47
CA ARG A 11 5.47 10.00 13.80
C ARG A 11 5.68 8.50 13.77
N GLY A 12 5.98 7.93 12.61
CA GLY A 12 6.17 6.49 12.47
C GLY A 12 4.88 5.69 12.53
N ILE A 13 3.74 6.32 12.29
CA ILE A 13 2.44 5.65 12.27
C ILE A 13 2.23 5.04 10.89
N LEU A 14 1.69 3.81 10.86
CA LEU A 14 1.40 3.13 9.61
C LEU A 14 0.34 3.89 8.81
N VAL A 15 0.63 4.15 7.53
CA VAL A 15 -0.31 4.76 6.61
C VAL A 15 -0.54 3.78 5.47
N GLY A 16 -1.81 3.38 5.29
CA GLY A 16 -2.20 2.47 4.21
C GLY A 16 -3.10 3.17 3.21
N ALA A 17 -2.92 2.86 1.93
CA ALA A 17 -3.76 3.39 0.86
C ALA A 17 -4.02 2.31 -0.17
N ILE A 18 -5.24 2.24 -0.66
CA ILE A 18 -5.66 1.26 -1.65
C ILE A 18 -6.46 1.98 -2.75
N CYS A 19 -6.27 1.53 -3.99
CA CYS A 19 -7.02 2.03 -5.13
C CYS A 19 -6.82 3.55 -5.33
N ASN A 20 -7.89 4.33 -5.38
CA ASN A 20 -7.80 5.79 -5.63
C ASN A 20 -7.14 6.56 -4.48
N ALA A 21 -7.09 6.00 -3.28
CA ALA A 21 -6.35 6.63 -2.18
C ALA A 21 -4.85 6.72 -2.48
N VAL A 22 -4.31 5.76 -3.25
CA VAL A 22 -2.91 5.82 -3.69
C VAL A 22 -2.70 7.01 -4.61
N SER A 23 -3.65 7.26 -5.53
CA SER A 23 -3.57 8.43 -6.41
C SER A 23 -3.59 9.74 -5.62
N PHE A 24 -4.37 9.80 -4.56
CA PHE A 24 -4.38 10.94 -3.64
C PHE A 24 -2.99 11.13 -2.99
N MET A 25 -2.36 10.05 -2.54
CA MET A 25 -1.02 10.13 -1.97
C MET A 25 -0.01 10.61 -3.01
N ALA A 26 -0.11 10.13 -4.25
CA ALA A 26 0.75 10.58 -5.34
C ALA A 26 0.59 12.08 -5.58
N ALA A 27 -0.64 12.58 -5.59
CA ALA A 27 -0.92 14.00 -5.82
C ALA A 27 -0.36 14.90 -4.73
N ASN A 28 -0.10 14.35 -3.55
CA ASN A 28 0.44 15.10 -2.41
C ASN A 28 1.91 14.78 -2.13
N GLY A 29 2.60 14.14 -3.07
CA GLY A 29 4.04 13.88 -2.97
C GLY A 29 4.45 12.86 -1.93
N LEU A 30 3.52 12.07 -1.41
CA LEU A 30 3.79 11.15 -0.29
C LEU A 30 4.45 9.84 -0.73
N LEU A 31 4.53 9.59 -2.05
CA LEU A 31 5.11 8.35 -2.60
C LEU A 31 6.49 8.54 -3.21
N ASN A 32 7.04 9.75 -3.16
CA ASN A 32 8.24 10.07 -3.93
C ASN A 32 9.52 9.43 -3.40
N SER A 33 9.52 8.99 -2.16
CA SER A 33 10.71 8.39 -1.53
C SER A 33 10.47 6.96 -1.03
N VAL A 34 9.35 6.34 -1.37
CA VAL A 34 9.01 4.98 -0.90
C VAL A 34 8.64 4.10 -2.09
N ARG A 35 8.97 2.81 -1.97
CA ARG A 35 8.45 1.81 -2.91
C ARG A 35 6.94 1.73 -2.71
N HIS A 36 6.21 1.58 -3.80
CA HIS A 36 4.76 1.62 -3.77
C HIS A 36 4.17 0.96 -5.01
N THR A 37 2.86 0.74 -4.97
CA THR A 37 2.08 0.32 -6.11
C THR A 37 0.79 1.14 -6.16
N GLY A 38 -0.05 0.87 -7.13
CA GLY A 38 -1.36 1.48 -7.32
C GLY A 38 -2.06 0.74 -8.44
N ASN A 39 -3.15 1.28 -8.95
CA ASN A 39 -3.86 0.63 -10.06
C ASN A 39 -2.98 0.54 -11.31
N THR A 40 -2.40 1.65 -11.72
CA THR A 40 -1.35 1.69 -12.75
C THR A 40 -0.42 2.86 -12.47
N VAL A 41 0.83 2.78 -12.96
CA VAL A 41 1.76 3.89 -12.81
C VAL A 41 1.29 5.10 -13.63
N GLU A 42 0.62 4.87 -14.77
CA GLU A 42 0.08 5.92 -15.59
C GLU A 42 -0.98 6.73 -14.86
N MET A 43 -1.84 6.08 -14.10
CA MET A 43 -2.84 6.78 -13.28
C MET A 43 -2.18 7.64 -12.21
N LEU A 44 -1.12 7.14 -11.58
CA LEU A 44 -0.39 7.92 -10.58
C LEU A 44 0.27 9.14 -11.21
N LYS A 45 0.84 9.00 -12.41
CA LYS A 45 1.41 10.12 -13.14
C LYS A 45 0.35 11.14 -13.53
N GLN A 46 -0.80 10.67 -13.98
CA GLN A 46 -1.90 11.54 -14.41
C GLN A 46 -2.46 12.34 -13.24
N TRP A 47 -2.77 11.67 -12.12
CA TRP A 47 -3.37 12.32 -10.96
C TRP A 47 -2.35 13.09 -10.12
N GLY A 48 -1.12 12.60 -10.06
CA GLY A 48 -0.06 13.24 -9.28
C GLY A 48 0.57 14.45 -9.98
N GLY A 49 0.60 14.40 -11.30
CA GLY A 49 1.21 15.47 -12.09
C GLY A 49 2.65 15.74 -11.66
N ALA A 50 2.99 17.01 -11.51
CA ALA A 50 4.34 17.42 -11.11
C ALA A 50 4.69 17.02 -9.67
N ASN A 51 3.70 16.72 -8.85
CA ASN A 51 3.92 16.34 -7.46
C ASN A 51 4.33 14.86 -7.32
N TYR A 52 4.14 14.05 -8.34
CA TYR A 52 4.53 12.63 -8.32
C TYR A 52 5.83 12.45 -9.08
N THR A 53 6.91 12.24 -8.35
CA THR A 53 8.25 12.03 -8.91
C THR A 53 8.83 10.67 -8.52
N GLY A 54 8.01 9.80 -7.94
CA GLY A 54 8.44 8.50 -7.42
C GLY A 54 8.19 7.34 -8.35
N ASP A 55 7.99 7.58 -9.65
CA ASP A 55 7.65 6.53 -10.60
C ASP A 55 8.72 5.43 -10.71
N ALA A 56 9.99 5.77 -10.48
CA ALA A 56 11.07 4.78 -10.45
C ALA A 56 10.93 3.77 -9.30
N LEU A 57 10.16 4.10 -8.27
CA LEU A 57 9.93 3.25 -7.10
C LEU A 57 8.61 2.48 -7.18
N TYR A 58 7.88 2.63 -8.29
CA TYR A 58 6.65 1.88 -8.52
C TYR A 58 6.96 0.41 -8.79
N GLU A 59 6.20 -0.49 -8.14
CA GLU A 59 6.29 -1.92 -8.35
C GLU A 59 4.93 -2.46 -8.79
N GLU A 60 4.90 -3.23 -9.85
CA GLU A 60 3.66 -3.81 -10.34
C GLU A 60 3.33 -5.07 -9.55
N ARG A 61 2.68 -4.86 -8.40
CA ARG A 61 2.29 -5.90 -7.45
C ARG A 61 0.93 -5.58 -6.88
N GLN A 62 0.30 -6.57 -6.26
CA GLN A 62 -1.00 -6.38 -5.62
C GLN A 62 -0.90 -5.43 -4.43
N ALA A 63 0.17 -5.56 -3.64
CA ALA A 63 0.42 -4.65 -2.52
C ALA A 63 1.93 -4.53 -2.31
N VAL A 64 2.36 -3.37 -1.85
CA VAL A 64 3.76 -3.08 -1.53
C VAL A 64 3.80 -2.40 -0.17
N ARG A 65 4.71 -2.87 0.67
CA ARG A 65 5.00 -2.22 1.94
C ARG A 65 6.43 -1.71 1.92
N ASP A 66 6.60 -0.45 2.31
CA ASP A 66 7.92 0.14 2.51
C ASP A 66 7.86 0.96 3.81
N GLY A 67 8.54 0.46 4.85
CA GLY A 67 8.49 1.08 6.16
C GLY A 67 7.06 1.13 6.69
N ASN A 68 6.55 2.32 6.92
CA ASN A 68 5.21 2.56 7.45
C ASN A 68 4.19 2.91 6.38
N VAL A 69 4.52 2.67 5.10
CA VAL A 69 3.61 2.94 3.99
C VAL A 69 3.24 1.61 3.34
N VAL A 70 1.95 1.33 3.26
CA VAL A 70 1.41 0.17 2.55
C VAL A 70 0.48 0.70 1.45
N THR A 71 0.75 0.29 0.22
CA THR A 71 -0.07 0.66 -0.93
C THR A 71 -0.55 -0.59 -1.65
N ALA A 72 -1.70 -0.50 -2.30
CA ALA A 72 -2.27 -1.62 -3.05
C ALA A 72 -3.13 -1.12 -4.19
N ASN A 73 -3.27 -1.95 -5.23
CA ASN A 73 -4.25 -1.69 -6.28
C ASN A 73 -5.64 -2.12 -5.82
N GLY A 74 -6.67 -1.79 -6.61
CA GLY A 74 -8.06 -2.04 -6.22
C GLY A 74 -8.44 -3.51 -6.08
N THR A 75 -7.63 -4.43 -6.62
CA THR A 75 -7.86 -5.88 -6.51
C THR A 75 -7.01 -6.53 -5.43
N GLY A 76 -6.10 -5.77 -4.82
CA GLY A 76 -5.12 -6.29 -3.86
C GLY A 76 -5.54 -6.17 -2.40
N TYR A 77 -6.83 -6.18 -2.11
CA TYR A 77 -7.31 -5.97 -0.74
C TYR A 77 -6.83 -7.04 0.25
N LEU A 78 -6.70 -8.29 -0.17
CA LEU A 78 -6.20 -9.36 0.69
C LEU A 78 -4.72 -9.18 0.99
N GLU A 79 -3.92 -8.88 -0.03
CA GLU A 79 -2.50 -8.60 0.13
C GLU A 79 -2.28 -7.33 0.95
N PHE A 80 -3.12 -6.31 0.74
CA PHE A 80 -3.09 -5.09 1.52
C PHE A 80 -3.32 -5.38 3.01
N THR A 81 -4.34 -6.17 3.32
CA THR A 81 -4.66 -6.55 4.69
C THR A 81 -3.50 -7.33 5.31
N ARG A 82 -2.93 -8.29 4.58
CA ARG A 82 -1.78 -9.06 5.05
C ARG A 82 -0.61 -8.14 5.42
N GLU A 83 -0.26 -7.21 4.54
CA GLU A 83 0.87 -6.31 4.79
C GLU A 83 0.62 -5.38 5.98
N CYS A 84 -0.61 -4.89 6.13
CA CYS A 84 -0.96 -4.07 7.28
C CYS A 84 -0.87 -4.85 8.59
N LEU A 85 -1.35 -6.09 8.61
CA LEU A 85 -1.29 -6.92 9.81
C LEU A 85 0.15 -7.25 10.19
N LEU A 86 1.00 -7.53 9.19
CA LEU A 86 2.42 -7.78 9.43
C LEU A 86 3.10 -6.52 9.98
N ALA A 87 2.80 -5.36 9.41
CA ALA A 87 3.38 -4.10 9.83
C ALA A 87 2.98 -3.74 11.26
N LEU A 88 1.73 -4.03 11.63
CA LEU A 88 1.21 -3.75 12.97
C LEU A 88 1.59 -4.83 13.98
N LYS A 89 2.16 -5.95 13.53
CA LYS A 89 2.46 -7.10 14.38
C LYS A 89 1.23 -7.57 15.15
N ALA A 90 0.09 -7.58 14.44
CA ALA A 90 -1.21 -7.88 15.05
C ALA A 90 -1.33 -9.35 15.45
N ASP A 91 -0.55 -10.23 14.80
CA ASP A 91 -0.51 -11.67 15.11
C ASP A 91 0.85 -12.20 14.65
N THR A 92 1.11 -13.49 14.87
CA THR A 92 2.36 -14.08 14.36
C THR A 92 2.36 -14.10 12.83
N PRO A 93 3.54 -13.99 12.19
CA PRO A 93 3.59 -14.04 10.73
C PRO A 93 2.98 -15.32 10.15
N ASP A 94 3.17 -16.46 10.81
CA ASP A 94 2.62 -17.73 10.34
C ASP A 94 1.10 -17.72 10.33
N ARG A 95 0.48 -17.16 11.38
CA ARG A 95 -0.98 -17.08 11.47
C ARG A 95 -1.56 -16.08 10.48
N ILE A 96 -0.88 -14.97 10.27
CA ILE A 96 -1.28 -13.97 9.27
C ILE A 96 -1.24 -14.58 7.87
N GLU A 97 -0.16 -15.30 7.54
CA GLU A 97 -0.03 -15.95 6.24
C GLU A 97 -1.08 -17.03 6.04
N ALA A 98 -1.37 -17.83 7.07
CA ALA A 98 -2.41 -18.85 7.00
C ALA A 98 -3.79 -18.23 6.75
N SER A 99 -4.10 -17.15 7.43
CA SER A 99 -5.36 -16.42 7.24
C SER A 99 -5.45 -15.84 5.83
N TYR A 100 -4.36 -15.26 5.32
CA TYR A 100 -4.29 -14.74 3.96
C TYR A 100 -4.60 -15.83 2.94
N LYS A 101 -3.93 -16.97 3.05
CA LYS A 101 -4.12 -18.09 2.12
C LYS A 101 -5.55 -18.64 2.19
N PHE A 102 -6.10 -18.74 3.39
CA PHE A 102 -7.48 -19.20 3.55
C PHE A 102 -8.46 -18.26 2.86
N ASN A 103 -8.30 -16.95 3.06
CA ASN A 103 -9.19 -15.98 2.42
C ASN A 103 -9.00 -15.90 0.92
N LYS A 104 -7.79 -16.14 0.43
CA LYS A 104 -7.51 -16.08 -1.01
C LYS A 104 -8.00 -17.31 -1.74
N TYR A 105 -7.81 -18.48 -1.17
CA TYR A 105 -8.05 -19.76 -1.86
C TYR A 105 -9.24 -20.52 -1.28
N GLY A 106 -9.76 -20.11 -0.13
CA GLY A 106 -10.85 -20.80 0.53
C GLY A 106 -10.43 -22.18 1.01
N PHE A 107 -11.36 -23.10 1.02
CA PHE A 107 -11.08 -24.49 1.43
C PHE A 107 -10.44 -25.32 0.32
N CYS A 108 -10.33 -24.80 -0.89
CA CYS A 108 -9.94 -25.61 -2.05
C CYS A 108 -8.46 -25.94 -2.04
N ARG A 109 -7.62 -24.96 -2.34
CA ARG A 109 -6.18 -25.20 -2.49
C ARG A 109 -5.41 -24.08 -1.81
N GLN A 110 -4.45 -24.49 -1.02
CA GLN A 110 -3.58 -23.53 -0.34
C GLN A 110 -2.23 -23.42 -1.06
#